data_500429e2a65c77b54eb76faea9f6ea98
#
_entry.id   500429e2a65c77b54eb76faea9f6ea98
#
_cell.length_a   1.000
_cell.length_b   1.000
_cell.length_c   1.000
_cell.angle_alpha   90.00
_cell.angle_beta   90.00
_cell.angle_gamma   90.00
#
_symmetry.space_group_name_H-M   'P 1'
#
loop_
_entity.id
_entity.type
_entity.pdbx_description
1 polymer ?
#
loop_
_entity_poly.entity_id
_entity_poly.type
_entity_poly.pdbx_seq_one_letter_code
_entity_poly.pdbx_strand_id
1 'polypeptide(L)'
;SPYRVWISEIMLQQTQVNTAIAYFERFMAKYPDLQTIKNATEDDIYNIWSGLGYYRRASYIFQAKELIHAKFKGEMPDNYDDLMSLPGVGKSTAGAILSIAFNKPYPILDANVKKVISRIFFKKNFEEKIFWNLSEDLLDKKNIFNFQQGVMDLGSQLCLPKNPKCNLCPVSSDCQSNLRGAFPLLSKKSIKRKKAVSYTHLRAHE
;
A
#
# COMPACT_ATOMS: atom_id res chain seq x y z
N SER A 1 2.04 -16.24 0.39
CA SER A 1 1.36 -16.35 1.69
C SER A 1 0.90 -14.98 2.17
N PRO A 2 -0.13 -14.91 3.02
CA PRO A 2 -0.64 -13.65 3.59
C PRO A 2 0.44 -12.83 4.31
N TYR A 3 1.32 -13.48 5.05
CA TYR A 3 2.47 -12.88 5.71
C TYR A 3 3.38 -12.12 4.72
N ARG A 4 3.75 -12.76 3.60
CA ARG A 4 4.61 -12.14 2.60
C ARG A 4 3.94 -10.93 1.93
N VAL A 5 2.65 -11.01 1.66
CA VAL A 5 1.87 -9.88 1.12
C VAL A 5 1.84 -8.73 2.14
N TRP A 6 1.55 -9.01 3.41
CA TRP A 6 1.56 -7.99 4.46
C TRP A 6 2.91 -7.26 4.56
N ILE A 7 4.04 -8.00 4.66
CA ILE A 7 5.36 -7.38 4.76
C ILE A 7 5.69 -6.56 3.51
N SER A 8 5.41 -7.08 2.30
CA SER A 8 5.65 -6.34 1.05
C SER A 8 4.82 -5.05 0.98
N GLU A 9 3.55 -5.10 1.35
CA GLU A 9 2.66 -3.93 1.36
C GLU A 9 3.16 -2.84 2.32
N ILE A 10 3.61 -3.22 3.53
CA ILE A 10 4.19 -2.25 4.46
C ILE A 10 5.50 -1.67 3.92
N MET A 11 6.37 -2.47 3.30
CA MET A 11 7.62 -1.98 2.70
C MET A 11 7.39 -1.03 1.51
N LEU A 12 6.36 -1.26 0.72
CA LEU A 12 6.02 -0.45 -0.44
C LEU A 12 5.33 0.87 -0.11
N GLN A 13 4.86 1.08 1.13
CA GLN A 13 4.31 2.37 1.53
C GLN A 13 5.35 3.48 1.37
N GLN A 14 5.13 4.41 0.42
CA GLN A 14 6.01 5.54 0.09
C GLN A 14 7.44 5.12 -0.33
N THR A 15 7.63 3.90 -0.79
CA THR A 15 8.92 3.38 -1.29
C THR A 15 8.72 2.81 -2.69
N GLN A 16 9.71 3.04 -3.57
CA GLN A 16 9.69 2.46 -4.91
C GLN A 16 10.00 0.96 -4.87
N VAL A 17 9.39 0.20 -5.77
CA VAL A 17 9.54 -1.28 -5.85
C VAL A 17 11.01 -1.68 -5.94
N ASN A 18 11.78 -1.07 -6.84
CA ASN A 18 13.20 -1.39 -7.03
C ASN A 18 14.04 -1.21 -5.75
N THR A 19 13.68 -0.25 -4.90
CA THR A 19 14.33 -0.06 -3.60
C THR A 19 13.87 -1.11 -2.60
N ALA A 20 12.60 -1.46 -2.58
CA ALA A 20 12.03 -2.37 -1.58
C ALA A 20 12.46 -3.83 -1.78
N ILE A 21 12.74 -4.29 -3.01
CA ILE A 21 13.04 -5.69 -3.34
C ILE A 21 14.17 -6.24 -2.46
N ALA A 22 15.34 -5.60 -2.46
CA ALA A 22 16.50 -6.08 -1.70
C ALA A 22 16.25 -6.14 -0.18
N TYR A 23 15.42 -5.23 0.35
CA TYR A 23 15.03 -5.24 1.76
C TYR A 23 14.05 -6.35 2.06
N PHE A 24 13.10 -6.57 1.16
CA PHE A 24 12.14 -7.65 1.28
C PHE A 24 12.82 -9.02 1.23
N GLU A 25 13.76 -9.22 0.32
CA GLU A 25 14.52 -10.47 0.22
C GLU A 25 15.34 -10.75 1.49
N ARG A 26 16.05 -9.75 2.01
CA ARG A 26 16.79 -9.86 3.28
C ARG A 26 15.86 -10.16 4.46
N PHE A 27 14.70 -9.50 4.49
CA PHE A 27 13.71 -9.72 5.54
C PHE A 27 13.16 -11.14 5.48
N MET A 28 12.78 -11.61 4.30
CA MET A 28 12.27 -12.97 4.08
C MET A 28 13.33 -14.05 4.30
N ALA A 29 14.60 -13.77 4.06
CA ALA A 29 15.70 -14.70 4.36
C ALA A 29 15.86 -14.91 5.87
N LYS A 30 15.70 -13.86 6.68
CA LYS A 30 15.80 -13.95 8.15
C LYS A 30 14.48 -14.40 8.80
N TYR A 31 13.35 -13.92 8.29
CA TYR A 31 12.01 -14.16 8.83
C TYR A 31 11.05 -14.59 7.71
N PRO A 32 11.12 -15.84 7.26
CA PRO A 32 10.29 -16.33 6.14
C PRO A 32 8.79 -16.43 6.45
N ASP A 33 8.42 -16.49 7.72
CA ASP A 33 7.04 -16.67 8.19
C ASP A 33 6.78 -16.06 9.57
N LEU A 34 5.53 -16.13 10.04
CA LEU A 34 5.11 -15.61 11.34
C LEU A 34 5.74 -16.34 12.53
N GLN A 35 6.13 -17.59 12.39
CA GLN A 35 6.75 -18.34 13.48
C GLN A 35 8.19 -17.86 13.70
N THR A 36 8.92 -17.65 12.63
CA THR A 36 10.31 -17.18 12.69
C THR A 36 10.44 -15.76 13.20
N ILE A 37 9.51 -14.86 12.84
CA ILE A 37 9.52 -13.47 13.32
C ILE A 37 9.03 -13.34 14.78
N LYS A 38 8.40 -14.36 15.36
CA LYS A 38 7.80 -14.31 16.69
C LYS A 38 8.75 -13.74 17.75
N ASN A 39 9.98 -14.22 17.78
CA ASN A 39 10.97 -13.85 18.78
C ASN A 39 11.85 -12.65 18.37
N ALA A 40 11.60 -12.04 17.20
CA ALA A 40 12.34 -10.86 16.78
C ALA A 40 12.06 -9.68 17.70
N THR A 41 13.12 -9.01 18.14
CA THR A 41 13.02 -7.73 18.86
C THR A 41 12.71 -6.60 17.90
N GLU A 42 12.32 -5.44 18.40
CA GLU A 42 12.13 -4.25 17.57
C GLU A 42 13.44 -3.84 16.88
N ASP A 43 14.56 -3.93 17.61
CA ASP A 43 15.90 -3.64 17.08
C ASP A 43 16.32 -4.59 15.96
N ASP A 44 15.95 -5.87 16.04
CA ASP A 44 16.19 -6.83 14.98
C ASP A 44 15.51 -6.42 13.67
N ILE A 45 14.28 -5.92 13.75
CA ILE A 45 13.52 -5.44 12.59
C ILE A 45 14.14 -4.14 12.08
N TYR A 46 14.49 -3.20 12.96
CA TYR A 46 15.15 -1.95 12.60
C TYR A 46 16.50 -2.18 11.88
N ASN A 47 17.28 -3.15 12.32
CA ASN A 47 18.56 -3.50 11.69
C ASN A 47 18.39 -3.90 10.22
N ILE A 48 17.38 -4.73 9.90
CA ILE A 48 17.08 -5.10 8.50
C ILE A 48 16.54 -3.89 7.73
N TRP A 49 15.78 -3.02 8.39
CA TRP A 49 15.14 -1.84 7.80
C TRP A 49 16.10 -0.69 7.52
N SER A 50 17.30 -0.74 8.09
CA SER A 50 18.28 0.34 8.00
C SER A 50 18.56 0.76 6.56
N GLY A 51 18.35 2.04 6.25
CA GLY A 51 18.49 2.62 4.92
C GLY A 51 17.20 2.66 4.07
N LEU A 52 16.13 1.93 4.43
CA LEU A 52 14.87 1.96 3.67
C LEU A 52 14.05 3.25 3.91
N GLY A 53 14.27 3.91 5.06
CA GLY A 53 13.53 5.10 5.45
C GLY A 53 12.12 4.83 6.01
N TYR A 54 11.45 5.90 6.44
CA TYR A 54 10.11 5.80 7.05
C TYR A 54 10.04 4.74 8.17
N TYR A 55 10.96 4.81 9.12
CA TYR A 55 11.21 3.80 10.17
C TYR A 55 9.97 3.43 11.01
N ARG A 56 8.99 4.33 11.09
CA ARG A 56 7.72 4.02 11.77
C ARG A 56 7.03 2.76 11.23
N ARG A 57 7.28 2.40 9.96
CA ARG A 57 6.75 1.17 9.36
C ARG A 57 7.38 -0.09 9.97
N ALA A 58 8.67 -0.03 10.30
CA ALA A 58 9.36 -1.12 11.01
C ALA A 58 8.74 -1.34 12.40
N SER A 59 8.50 -0.25 13.15
CA SER A 59 7.78 -0.31 14.42
C SER A 59 6.36 -0.89 14.26
N TYR A 60 5.64 -0.54 13.19
CA TYR A 60 4.33 -1.13 12.91
C TYR A 60 4.40 -2.63 12.66
N ILE A 61 5.42 -3.13 11.96
CA ILE A 61 5.61 -4.58 11.77
C ILE A 61 5.83 -5.25 13.13
N PHE A 62 6.69 -4.67 13.99
CA PHE A 62 6.91 -5.19 15.33
C PHE A 62 5.62 -5.25 16.15
N GLN A 63 4.89 -4.15 16.27
CA GLN A 63 3.63 -4.07 17.01
C GLN A 63 2.56 -5.00 16.44
N ALA A 64 2.44 -5.08 15.12
CA ALA A 64 1.46 -5.94 14.48
C ALA A 64 1.79 -7.43 14.69
N LYS A 65 3.07 -7.84 14.63
CA LYS A 65 3.44 -9.24 14.92
C LYS A 65 3.12 -9.63 16.35
N GLU A 66 3.35 -8.73 17.33
CA GLU A 66 2.95 -8.96 18.72
C GLU A 66 1.43 -9.18 18.83
N LEU A 67 0.65 -8.32 18.19
CA LEU A 67 -0.81 -8.43 18.17
C LEU A 67 -1.29 -9.72 17.48
N ILE A 68 -0.66 -10.10 16.36
CA ILE A 68 -0.99 -11.34 15.63
C ILE A 68 -0.74 -12.56 16.54
N HIS A 69 0.37 -12.60 17.26
CA HIS A 69 0.64 -13.71 18.16
C HIS A 69 -0.27 -13.72 19.39
N ALA A 70 -0.57 -12.56 19.95
CA ALA A 70 -1.40 -12.45 21.15
C ALA A 70 -2.90 -12.72 20.87
N LYS A 71 -3.44 -12.12 19.80
CA LYS A 71 -4.88 -12.13 19.52
C LYS A 71 -5.28 -13.21 18.51
N PHE A 72 -4.42 -13.46 17.52
CA PHE A 72 -4.74 -14.32 16.38
C PHE A 72 -3.92 -15.63 16.35
N LYS A 73 -3.36 -16.04 17.49
CA LYS A 73 -2.62 -17.31 17.66
C LYS A 73 -1.45 -17.52 16.70
N GLY A 74 -0.87 -16.43 16.20
CA GLY A 74 0.22 -16.47 15.21
C GLY A 74 -0.21 -16.72 13.77
N GLU A 75 -1.49 -16.54 13.45
CA GLU A 75 -2.03 -16.63 12.10
C GLU A 75 -2.46 -15.25 11.59
N MET A 76 -2.27 -15.00 10.29
CA MET A 76 -2.76 -13.76 9.69
C MET A 76 -4.29 -13.75 9.67
N PRO A 77 -4.94 -12.70 10.21
CA PRO A 77 -6.38 -12.58 10.11
C PRO A 77 -6.82 -12.49 8.64
N ASP A 78 -7.96 -13.10 8.35
CA ASP A 78 -8.51 -13.23 7.00
C ASP A 78 -9.81 -12.44 6.79
N ASN A 79 -10.12 -11.52 7.70
CA ASN A 79 -11.25 -10.60 7.59
C ASN A 79 -10.79 -9.14 7.71
N TYR A 80 -11.63 -8.24 7.21
CA TYR A 80 -11.29 -6.84 7.04
C TYR A 80 -11.07 -6.11 8.36
N ASP A 81 -11.95 -6.30 9.34
CA ASP A 81 -11.92 -5.56 10.60
C ASP A 81 -10.71 -5.94 11.46
N ASP A 82 -10.38 -7.22 11.52
CA ASP A 82 -9.19 -7.70 12.22
C ASP A 82 -7.90 -7.23 11.54
N LEU A 83 -7.82 -7.25 10.20
CA LEU A 83 -6.69 -6.66 9.48
C LEU A 83 -6.55 -5.17 9.74
N MET A 84 -7.65 -4.42 9.74
CA MET A 84 -7.65 -2.99 10.05
C MET A 84 -7.24 -2.69 11.50
N SER A 85 -7.34 -3.65 12.42
CA SER A 85 -6.86 -3.51 13.80
C SER A 85 -5.33 -3.58 13.92
N LEU A 86 -4.64 -4.09 12.89
CA LEU A 86 -3.18 -4.23 12.91
C LEU A 86 -2.49 -2.87 12.68
N PRO A 87 -1.50 -2.51 13.51
CA PRO A 87 -0.69 -1.32 13.31
C PRO A 87 -0.10 -1.24 11.89
N GLY A 88 -0.24 -0.08 11.25
CA GLY A 88 0.26 0.16 9.90
C GLY A 88 -0.61 -0.38 8.76
N VAL A 89 -1.66 -1.13 9.05
CA VAL A 89 -2.60 -1.65 8.06
C VAL A 89 -3.77 -0.68 7.90
N GLY A 90 -3.83 0.00 6.76
CA GLY A 90 -4.96 0.84 6.36
C GLY A 90 -5.85 0.11 5.35
N LYS A 91 -6.95 0.77 4.93
CA LYS A 91 -7.94 0.22 3.98
C LYS A 91 -7.31 -0.45 2.75
N SER A 92 -6.36 0.24 2.09
CA SER A 92 -5.72 -0.28 0.88
C SER A 92 -4.84 -1.50 1.18
N THR A 93 -4.09 -1.48 2.29
CA THR A 93 -3.27 -2.62 2.72
C THR A 93 -4.13 -3.82 3.11
N ALA A 94 -5.22 -3.60 3.85
CA ALA A 94 -6.18 -4.66 4.18
C ALA A 94 -6.81 -5.26 2.91
N GLY A 95 -7.22 -4.39 1.96
CA GLY A 95 -7.73 -4.82 0.66
C GLY A 95 -6.71 -5.64 -0.13
N ALA A 96 -5.44 -5.24 -0.14
CA ALA A 96 -4.36 -5.97 -0.81
C ALA A 96 -4.15 -7.36 -0.17
N ILE A 97 -4.07 -7.45 1.15
CA ILE A 97 -3.93 -8.74 1.84
C ILE A 97 -5.11 -9.65 1.51
N LEU A 98 -6.35 -9.15 1.60
CA LEU A 98 -7.55 -9.94 1.35
C LEU A 98 -7.66 -10.39 -0.11
N SER A 99 -7.39 -9.51 -1.05
CA SER A 99 -7.54 -9.83 -2.47
C SER A 99 -6.39 -10.68 -3.02
N ILE A 100 -5.15 -10.35 -2.66
CA ILE A 100 -3.96 -11.01 -3.21
C ILE A 100 -3.66 -12.34 -2.50
N ALA A 101 -3.84 -12.40 -1.18
CA ALA A 101 -3.45 -13.56 -0.40
C ALA A 101 -4.62 -14.51 -0.06
N PHE A 102 -5.83 -13.96 0.10
CA PHE A 102 -7.01 -14.74 0.46
C PHE A 102 -8.03 -14.86 -0.67
N ASN A 103 -7.76 -14.25 -1.84
CA ASN A 103 -8.66 -14.24 -3.00
C ASN A 103 -10.08 -13.73 -2.68
N LYS A 104 -10.18 -12.79 -1.73
CA LYS A 104 -11.45 -12.17 -1.32
C LYS A 104 -11.69 -10.87 -2.10
N PRO A 105 -12.92 -10.54 -2.51
CA PRO A 105 -13.22 -9.40 -3.39
C PRO A 105 -13.19 -8.06 -2.65
N TYR A 106 -12.02 -7.63 -2.26
CA TYR A 106 -11.78 -6.32 -1.63
C TYR A 106 -11.03 -5.38 -2.58
N PRO A 107 -11.43 -4.10 -2.68
CA PRO A 107 -10.74 -3.13 -3.53
C PRO A 107 -9.41 -2.70 -2.93
N ILE A 108 -8.47 -2.39 -3.82
CA ILE A 108 -7.22 -1.68 -3.49
C ILE A 108 -7.34 -0.27 -4.06
N LEU A 109 -6.93 0.73 -3.29
CA LEU A 109 -6.94 2.12 -3.74
C LEU A 109 -5.64 2.82 -3.37
N ASP A 110 -4.55 2.42 -4.01
CA ASP A 110 -3.25 3.07 -3.93
C ASP A 110 -3.14 4.27 -4.88
N ALA A 111 -1.98 4.91 -4.92
CA ALA A 111 -1.74 6.07 -5.80
C ALA A 111 -1.84 5.72 -7.29
N ASN A 112 -1.46 4.50 -7.69
CA ASN A 112 -1.54 4.04 -9.07
C ASN A 112 -2.98 3.77 -9.48
N VAL A 113 -3.72 3.04 -8.66
CA VAL A 113 -5.16 2.77 -8.88
C VAL A 113 -5.96 4.08 -8.92
N LYS A 114 -5.71 5.01 -7.99
CA LYS A 114 -6.33 6.34 -8.00
C LYS A 114 -6.10 7.08 -9.31
N LYS A 115 -4.86 7.07 -9.81
CA LYS A 115 -4.50 7.70 -11.09
C LYS A 115 -5.22 7.05 -12.27
N VAL A 116 -5.26 5.72 -12.32
CA VAL A 116 -5.94 4.95 -13.38
C VAL A 116 -7.43 5.28 -13.37
N ILE A 117 -8.11 5.16 -12.25
CA ILE A 117 -9.55 5.48 -12.09
C ILE A 117 -9.82 6.94 -12.47
N SER A 118 -8.99 7.89 -11.98
CA SER A 118 -9.14 9.31 -12.34
C SER A 118 -9.14 9.54 -13.84
N ARG A 119 -8.30 8.82 -14.58
CA ARG A 119 -8.17 8.97 -16.03
C ARG A 119 -9.23 8.21 -16.82
N ILE A 120 -9.58 6.99 -16.42
CA ILE A 120 -10.65 6.23 -17.05
C ILE A 120 -11.96 7.02 -16.99
N PHE A 121 -12.32 7.53 -15.81
CA PHE A 121 -13.57 8.26 -15.59
C PHE A 121 -13.45 9.79 -15.70
N PHE A 122 -12.30 10.31 -16.08
CA PHE A 122 -12.01 11.74 -16.21
C PHE A 122 -12.36 12.55 -14.94
N LYS A 123 -12.02 12.03 -13.76
CA LYS A 123 -12.28 12.70 -12.47
C LYS A 123 -11.12 13.64 -12.13
N LYS A 124 -11.39 14.96 -12.12
CA LYS A 124 -10.40 15.99 -11.81
C LYS A 124 -10.25 16.22 -10.30
N ASN A 125 -11.32 16.10 -9.56
CA ASN A 125 -11.35 16.29 -8.12
C ASN A 125 -11.27 14.94 -7.43
N PHE A 126 -10.42 14.85 -6.40
CA PHE A 126 -10.31 13.65 -5.59
C PHE A 126 -11.27 13.74 -4.40
N GLU A 127 -12.33 12.95 -4.47
CA GLU A 127 -13.20 12.63 -3.34
C GLU A 127 -13.00 11.16 -2.98
N GLU A 128 -12.41 10.91 -1.82
CA GLU A 128 -11.95 9.56 -1.45
C GLU A 128 -13.06 8.51 -1.53
N LYS A 129 -14.27 8.87 -1.06
CA LYS A 129 -15.45 7.98 -1.10
C LYS A 129 -15.80 7.57 -2.54
N ILE A 130 -15.78 8.50 -3.48
CA ILE A 130 -16.10 8.21 -4.89
C ILE A 130 -15.07 7.25 -5.48
N PHE A 131 -13.79 7.44 -5.19
CA PHE A 131 -12.74 6.56 -5.72
C PHE A 131 -12.79 5.16 -5.11
N TRP A 132 -13.17 5.02 -3.84
CA TRP A 132 -13.41 3.71 -3.23
C TRP A 132 -14.58 2.99 -3.90
N ASN A 133 -15.72 3.67 -4.10
CA ASN A 133 -16.87 3.09 -4.79
C ASN A 133 -16.51 2.66 -6.22
N LEU A 134 -15.84 3.52 -7.00
CA LEU A 134 -15.40 3.18 -8.35
C LEU A 134 -14.40 2.01 -8.37
N SER A 135 -13.50 1.92 -7.37
CA SER A 135 -12.58 0.79 -7.25
C SER A 135 -13.32 -0.51 -6.93
N GLU A 136 -14.38 -0.45 -6.15
CA GLU A 136 -15.23 -1.59 -5.83
C GLU A 136 -16.10 -2.03 -7.02
N ASP A 137 -16.70 -1.08 -7.73
CA ASP A 137 -17.54 -1.34 -8.91
C ASP A 137 -16.76 -1.98 -10.07
N LEU A 138 -15.46 -1.67 -10.18
CA LEU A 138 -14.58 -2.21 -11.22
C LEU A 138 -14.09 -3.64 -10.92
N LEU A 139 -14.27 -4.15 -9.69
CA LEU A 139 -13.68 -5.45 -9.30
C LEU A 139 -14.17 -6.60 -10.16
N ASP A 140 -13.25 -7.31 -10.81
CA ASP A 140 -13.53 -8.66 -11.32
C ASP A 140 -13.50 -9.66 -10.15
N LYS A 141 -14.68 -9.93 -9.60
CA LYS A 141 -14.85 -10.83 -8.46
C LYS A 141 -14.50 -12.29 -8.76
N LYS A 142 -14.40 -12.66 -10.05
CA LYS A 142 -14.03 -14.03 -10.48
C LYS A 142 -12.51 -14.20 -10.56
N ASN A 143 -11.79 -13.13 -10.95
CA ASN A 143 -10.34 -13.15 -11.14
C ASN A 143 -9.64 -12.06 -10.32
N ILE A 144 -10.00 -11.98 -9.03
CA ILE A 144 -9.61 -10.84 -8.18
C ILE A 144 -8.11 -10.58 -8.14
N PHE A 145 -7.30 -11.65 -8.01
CA PHE A 145 -5.84 -11.54 -7.98
C PHE A 145 -5.30 -10.89 -9.27
N ASN A 146 -5.66 -11.43 -10.43
CA ASN A 146 -5.18 -10.93 -11.73
C ASN A 146 -5.69 -9.52 -12.01
N PHE A 147 -6.94 -9.22 -11.60
CA PHE A 147 -7.50 -7.88 -11.73
C PHE A 147 -6.70 -6.85 -10.93
N GLN A 148 -6.44 -7.13 -9.66
CA GLN A 148 -5.71 -6.21 -8.78
C GLN A 148 -4.27 -5.99 -9.26
N GLN A 149 -3.56 -7.07 -9.63
CA GLN A 149 -2.22 -6.96 -10.21
C GLN A 149 -2.25 -6.15 -11.51
N GLY A 150 -3.17 -6.46 -12.42
CA GLY A 150 -3.30 -5.77 -13.70
C GLY A 150 -3.55 -4.27 -13.56
N VAL A 151 -4.40 -3.83 -12.64
CA VAL A 151 -4.66 -2.40 -12.41
C VAL A 151 -3.45 -1.68 -11.80
N MET A 152 -2.74 -2.32 -10.87
CA MET A 152 -1.51 -1.77 -10.29
C MET A 152 -0.40 -1.66 -11.35
N ASP A 153 -0.21 -2.69 -12.16
CA ASP A 153 0.78 -2.71 -13.26
C ASP A 153 0.44 -1.68 -14.33
N LEU A 154 -0.84 -1.59 -14.72
CA LEU A 154 -1.31 -0.55 -15.63
C LEU A 154 -0.93 0.83 -15.11
N GLY A 155 -1.16 1.07 -13.81
CA GLY A 155 -0.84 2.34 -13.16
C GLY A 155 0.65 2.64 -13.05
N SER A 156 1.49 1.62 -12.87
CA SER A 156 2.93 1.78 -12.68
C SER A 156 3.73 1.80 -13.99
N GLN A 157 3.30 1.06 -15.03
CA GLN A 157 4.09 0.81 -16.23
C GLN A 157 3.59 1.56 -17.47
N LEU A 158 2.27 1.73 -17.62
CA LEU A 158 1.65 2.32 -18.81
C LEU A 158 1.01 3.67 -18.52
N CYS A 159 0.15 3.76 -17.52
CA CYS A 159 -0.57 4.99 -17.17
C CYS A 159 0.33 5.93 -16.35
N LEU A 160 1.49 6.30 -16.91
CA LEU A 160 2.50 7.11 -16.22
C LEU A 160 1.97 8.53 -15.90
N PRO A 161 2.46 9.18 -14.83
CA PRO A 161 2.05 10.55 -14.48
C PRO A 161 2.27 11.54 -15.62
N LYS A 162 3.45 11.47 -16.25
CA LYS A 162 3.80 12.21 -17.47
C LYS A 162 3.93 11.21 -18.61
N ASN A 163 3.49 11.62 -19.81
CA ASN A 163 3.58 10.83 -21.04
C ASN A 163 3.05 9.39 -20.90
N PRO A 164 1.75 9.20 -20.59
CA PRO A 164 1.17 7.87 -20.51
C PRO A 164 1.25 7.16 -21.86
N LYS A 165 1.54 5.85 -21.83
CA LYS A 165 1.70 5.01 -23.04
C LYS A 165 0.34 4.52 -23.52
N CYS A 166 -0.55 5.43 -23.91
CA CYS A 166 -1.95 5.10 -24.26
C CYS A 166 -2.08 4.17 -25.47
N ASN A 167 -1.14 4.20 -26.40
CA ASN A 167 -1.08 3.29 -27.56
C ASN A 167 -0.83 1.82 -27.17
N LEU A 168 -0.28 1.55 -26.00
CA LEU A 168 -0.05 0.21 -25.46
C LEU A 168 -1.08 -0.16 -24.39
N CYS A 169 -1.98 0.74 -24.02
CA CYS A 169 -2.91 0.55 -22.93
C CYS A 169 -4.13 -0.28 -23.36
N PRO A 170 -4.41 -1.42 -22.70
CA PRO A 170 -5.51 -2.30 -23.10
C PRO A 170 -6.91 -1.67 -22.92
N VAL A 171 -7.02 -0.62 -22.11
CA VAL A 171 -8.29 0.09 -21.86
C VAL A 171 -8.32 1.48 -22.53
N SER A 172 -7.48 1.71 -23.54
CA SER A 172 -7.36 3.03 -24.20
C SER A 172 -8.63 3.45 -24.91
N SER A 173 -9.39 2.51 -25.48
CA SER A 173 -10.66 2.76 -26.19
C SER A 173 -11.76 3.30 -25.28
N ASP A 174 -11.78 2.88 -24.02
CA ASP A 174 -12.81 3.24 -23.04
C ASP A 174 -12.35 4.36 -22.08
N CYS A 175 -11.07 4.73 -22.17
CA CYS A 175 -10.49 5.73 -21.29
C CYS A 175 -10.90 7.15 -21.68
N GLN A 176 -11.72 7.80 -20.86
CA GLN A 176 -12.19 9.17 -21.10
C GLN A 176 -11.07 10.20 -21.22
N SER A 177 -9.94 10.00 -20.55
CA SER A 177 -8.78 10.89 -20.69
C SER A 177 -8.10 10.74 -22.03
N ASN A 178 -7.99 9.51 -22.56
CA ASN A 178 -7.42 9.25 -23.88
C ASN A 178 -8.31 9.81 -24.97
N LEU A 179 -9.62 9.55 -24.90
CA LEU A 179 -10.61 10.05 -25.87
C LEU A 179 -10.64 11.59 -25.93
N ARG A 180 -10.37 12.27 -24.83
CA ARG A 180 -10.35 13.73 -24.73
C ARG A 180 -8.98 14.36 -24.98
N GLY A 181 -7.92 13.56 -25.13
CA GLY A 181 -6.55 14.06 -25.20
C GLY A 181 -6.10 14.85 -23.97
N ALA A 182 -6.72 14.63 -22.79
CA ALA A 182 -6.50 15.41 -21.58
C ALA A 182 -6.38 14.51 -20.35
N PHE A 183 -5.29 14.66 -19.59
CA PHE A 183 -4.96 13.78 -18.49
C PHE A 183 -5.03 14.52 -17.15
N PRO A 184 -6.11 14.33 -16.34
CA PRO A 184 -6.20 14.95 -15.04
C PRO A 184 -5.03 14.50 -14.15
N LEU A 185 -4.37 15.48 -13.54
CA LEU A 185 -3.45 15.24 -12.44
C LEU A 185 -4.26 15.34 -11.16
N LEU A 186 -4.22 14.30 -10.34
CA LEU A 186 -4.78 14.37 -8.99
C LEU A 186 -3.93 15.37 -8.20
N SER A 187 -4.49 16.55 -7.92
CA SER A 187 -3.81 17.52 -7.08
C SER A 187 -3.60 16.91 -5.70
N LYS A 188 -2.35 16.81 -5.25
CA LYS A 188 -2.10 16.61 -3.83
C LYS A 188 -2.70 17.84 -3.14
N LYS A 189 -3.82 17.69 -2.40
CA LYS A 189 -4.17 18.71 -1.41
C LYS A 189 -2.92 18.89 -0.58
N SER A 190 -2.33 20.08 -0.62
CA SER A 190 -1.21 20.41 0.24
C SER A 190 -1.67 20.20 1.67
N ILE A 191 -1.24 19.10 2.27
CA ILE A 191 -1.33 18.94 3.72
C ILE A 191 -0.45 20.05 4.24
N LYS A 192 -1.06 21.16 4.71
CA LYS A 192 -0.34 22.16 5.48
C LYS A 192 0.32 21.39 6.62
N ARG A 193 1.64 21.16 6.49
CA ARG A 193 2.43 20.61 7.60
C ARG A 193 2.22 21.58 8.75
N LYS A 194 1.47 21.15 9.78
CA LYS A 194 1.53 21.83 11.08
C LYS A 194 3.01 21.84 11.42
N LYS A 195 3.58 23.06 11.54
CA LYS A 195 4.95 23.22 12.00
C LYS A 195 5.10 22.39 13.26
N ALA A 196 6.01 21.42 13.23
CA ALA A 196 6.40 20.73 14.44
C ALA A 196 6.91 21.83 15.38
N VAL A 197 6.24 21.98 16.52
CA VAL A 197 6.75 22.83 17.60
C VAL A 197 8.00 22.12 18.09
N SER A 198 9.14 22.73 17.78
CA SER A 198 10.44 22.31 18.30
C SER A 198 10.43 22.51 19.81
N TYR A 199 10.32 21.43 20.57
CA TYR A 199 10.66 21.42 21.99
C TYR A 199 12.17 21.33 22.16
N THR A 200 12.87 22.39 21.72
CA THR A 200 14.23 22.68 22.18
C THR A 200 14.11 23.86 23.14
N HIS A 201 13.90 23.56 24.40
CA HIS A 201 14.37 24.32 25.57
C HIS A 201 13.76 23.69 26.84
N LEU A 202 14.53 22.87 27.48
CA LEU A 202 14.56 22.72 28.95
C LEU A 202 15.66 21.69 29.30
N ARG A 203 16.90 22.15 29.26
CA ARG A 203 18.00 21.66 30.08
C ARG A 203 19.04 22.76 30.21
N ALA A 204 18.79 23.65 31.15
CA ALA A 204 19.81 24.40 31.85
C ALA A 204 19.23 24.75 33.23
N HIS A 205 20.00 24.42 34.26
CA HIS A 205 19.81 24.62 35.73
C HIS A 205 19.11 23.43 36.43
N GLU A 206 19.91 22.55 36.95
CA GLU A 206 20.62 22.36 38.21
C GLU A 206 21.41 21.05 38.17
#